data_8d0e1b540e99c6b4ce84401a1ad08100
#
_entry.id   8d0e1b540e99c6b4ce84401a1ad08100
#
_cell.length_a   1.000
_cell.length_b   1.000
_cell.length_c   1.000
_cell.angle_alpha   90.00
_cell.angle_beta   90.00
_cell.angle_gamma   90.00
#
_symmetry.space_group_name_H-M   'P 1'
#
loop_
_entity.id
_entity.type
_entity.pdbx_description
1 polymer ?
#
loop_
_entity_poly.entity_id
_entity_poly.type
_entity_poly.pdbx_seq_one_letter_code
_entity_poly.pdbx_strand_id
1 'polypeptide(L)' 'VGYKIKEIREAAGMTQQQLSERSGISRSIINGLETGRTKTTTTATLRKIAIALNKKVDDIFFD' A
#
# COMPACT_ATOMS: atom_id res chain seq x y z
N VAL A 1 -4.03 6.99 -12.93
CA VAL A 1 -4.38 5.99 -11.92
C VAL A 1 -3.25 5.88 -10.91
N GLY A 2 -3.58 5.95 -9.66
CA GLY A 2 -2.62 5.79 -8.57
C GLY A 2 -3.20 4.97 -7.44
N TYR A 3 -2.55 5.04 -6.28
CA TYR A 3 -2.97 4.26 -5.13
C TYR A 3 -3.15 5.17 -3.92
N LYS A 4 -4.15 4.86 -3.10
CA LYS A 4 -4.44 5.59 -1.86
C LYS A 4 -3.69 5.01 -0.66
N ILE A 5 -2.65 4.25 -0.89
CA ILE A 5 -1.94 3.53 0.16
C ILE A 5 -1.45 4.48 1.25
N LYS A 6 -0.82 5.58 0.87
CA LYS A 6 -0.28 6.54 1.83
C LYS A 6 -1.39 7.15 2.70
N GLU A 7 -2.48 7.57 2.06
CA GLU A 7 -3.60 8.21 2.78
C GLU A 7 -4.21 7.25 3.79
N ILE A 8 -4.47 6.01 3.36
CA ILE A 8 -5.08 5.00 4.24
C ILE A 8 -4.12 4.62 5.35
N ARG A 9 -2.83 4.47 5.02
CA ARG A 9 -1.80 4.15 6.01
C ARG A 9 -1.71 5.23 7.08
N GLU A 10 -1.66 6.49 6.67
CA GLU A 10 -1.55 7.61 7.61
C GLU A 10 -2.81 7.75 8.46
N ALA A 11 -3.98 7.53 7.86
CA ALA A 11 -5.24 7.55 8.61
C ALA A 11 -5.29 6.44 9.66
N ALA A 12 -4.59 5.33 9.41
CA ALA A 12 -4.49 4.23 10.37
C ALA A 12 -3.38 4.43 11.41
N GLY A 13 -2.66 5.55 11.34
CA GLY A 13 -1.56 5.83 12.26
C GLY A 13 -0.35 4.95 12.04
N MET A 14 -0.13 4.49 10.82
CA MET A 14 0.89 3.49 10.51
C MET A 14 2.03 4.11 9.73
N THR A 15 3.28 3.76 10.09
CA THR A 15 4.45 4.16 9.31
C THR A 15 4.65 3.20 8.14
N GLN A 16 5.49 3.61 7.16
CA GLN A 16 5.87 2.70 6.07
C GLN A 16 6.53 1.44 6.61
N GLN A 17 7.36 1.58 7.62
CA GLN A 17 8.02 0.43 8.25
C GLN A 17 7.01 -0.53 8.84
N GLN A 18 6.02 -0.01 9.56
CA GLN A 18 4.97 -0.84 10.15
C GLN A 18 4.15 -1.54 9.07
N LEU A 19 3.82 -0.85 8.00
CA LEU A 19 3.09 -1.46 6.90
C LEU A 19 3.92 -2.54 6.24
N SER A 20 5.21 -2.31 6.04
CA SER A 20 6.12 -3.30 5.50
C SER A 20 6.12 -4.57 6.35
N GLU A 21 6.23 -4.42 7.66
CA GLU A 21 6.25 -5.54 8.57
C GLU A 21 4.95 -6.33 8.56
N ARG A 22 3.83 -5.62 8.52
CA ARG A 22 2.50 -6.27 8.55
C ARG A 22 2.13 -6.92 7.23
N SER A 23 2.54 -6.31 6.12
CA SER A 23 2.17 -6.81 4.79
C SER A 23 3.14 -7.84 4.25
N GLY A 24 4.38 -7.86 4.76
CA GLY A 24 5.44 -8.68 4.18
C GLY A 24 5.97 -8.12 2.87
N ILE A 25 5.64 -6.87 2.54
CA ILE A 25 6.10 -6.19 1.33
C ILE A 25 7.23 -5.24 1.71
N SER A 26 8.28 -5.18 0.91
CA SER A 26 9.43 -4.35 1.23
C SER A 26 9.04 -2.88 1.30
N ARG A 27 9.70 -2.14 2.18
CA ARG A 27 9.46 -0.71 2.32
C ARG A 27 9.74 0.05 1.04
N SER A 28 10.74 -0.38 0.26
CA SER A 28 11.05 0.23 -1.03
C SER A 28 9.88 0.14 -2.00
N ILE A 29 9.22 -1.01 -2.05
CA ILE A 29 8.06 -1.19 -2.92
C ILE A 29 6.91 -0.31 -2.44
N ILE A 30 6.66 -0.29 -1.14
CA ILE A 30 5.60 0.55 -0.57
C ILE A 30 5.87 2.02 -0.89
N ASN A 31 7.09 2.48 -0.67
CA ASN A 31 7.45 3.86 -0.97
C ASN A 31 7.29 4.18 -2.46
N GLY A 32 7.70 3.27 -3.33
CA GLY A 32 7.54 3.45 -4.77
C GLY A 32 6.09 3.58 -5.18
N LEU A 33 5.21 2.78 -4.59
CA LEU A 33 3.77 2.85 -4.88
C LEU A 33 3.17 4.15 -4.33
N GLU A 34 3.59 4.60 -3.16
CA GLU A 34 3.07 5.83 -2.55
C GLU A 34 3.52 7.08 -3.30
N THR A 35 4.73 7.08 -3.84
CA THR A 35 5.27 8.24 -4.54
C THR A 35 4.96 8.25 -6.04
N GLY A 36 4.36 7.18 -6.57
CA GLY A 36 4.07 7.06 -7.98
C GLY A 36 5.25 6.63 -8.84
N ARG A 37 6.40 6.36 -8.22
CA ARG A 37 7.58 5.88 -8.94
C ARG A 37 7.38 4.46 -9.48
N THR A 38 6.70 3.62 -8.70
CA THR A 38 6.32 2.27 -9.12
C THR A 38 4.86 2.32 -9.56
N LYS A 39 4.62 2.14 -10.86
CA LYS A 39 3.27 2.28 -11.43
C LYS A 39 2.57 0.94 -11.60
N THR A 40 3.34 -0.14 -11.72
CA THR A 40 2.77 -1.47 -11.88
C THR A 40 3.24 -2.37 -10.76
N THR A 41 2.33 -3.22 -10.31
CA THR A 41 2.63 -4.18 -9.26
C THR A 41 1.68 -5.36 -9.44
N THR A 42 1.94 -6.46 -8.74
CA THR A 42 1.09 -7.64 -8.85
C THR A 42 -0.14 -7.50 -7.97
N THR A 43 -1.21 -8.19 -8.34
CA THR A 43 -2.42 -8.28 -7.52
C THR A 43 -2.09 -8.86 -6.14
N ALA A 44 -1.17 -9.82 -6.08
CA ALA A 44 -0.75 -10.42 -4.81
C ALA A 44 -0.16 -9.38 -3.87
N THR A 45 0.70 -8.49 -4.39
CA THR A 45 1.29 -7.41 -3.60
C THR A 45 0.21 -6.45 -3.08
N LEU A 46 -0.71 -6.04 -3.96
CA LEU A 46 -1.80 -5.14 -3.56
C LEU A 46 -2.71 -5.79 -2.53
N ARG A 47 -2.98 -7.08 -2.66
CA ARG A 47 -3.81 -7.80 -1.71
C ARG A 47 -3.17 -7.84 -0.33
N LYS A 48 -1.87 -8.11 -0.26
CA LYS A 48 -1.15 -8.13 1.02
C LYS A 48 -1.18 -6.78 1.70
N ILE A 49 -0.99 -5.71 0.94
CA ILE A 49 -1.04 -4.35 1.46
C ILE A 49 -2.45 -4.03 1.95
N ALA A 50 -3.48 -4.37 1.17
CA ALA A 50 -4.86 -4.11 1.54
C ALA A 50 -5.24 -4.83 2.84
N ILE A 51 -4.85 -6.09 2.97
CA ILE A 51 -5.11 -6.87 4.18
C ILE A 51 -4.43 -6.21 5.37
N ALA A 52 -3.18 -5.79 5.22
CA ALA A 52 -2.44 -5.14 6.30
C ALA A 52 -3.09 -3.81 6.73
N LEU A 53 -3.78 -3.15 5.81
CA LEU A 53 -4.50 -1.91 6.07
C LEU A 53 -5.97 -2.14 6.46
N ASN A 54 -6.38 -3.40 6.53
CA ASN A 54 -7.77 -3.77 6.82
C ASN A 54 -8.75 -3.18 5.81
N LYS A 55 -8.37 -3.22 4.53
CA LYS A 55 -9.16 -2.69 3.41
C LYS A 55 -9.23 -3.72 2.29
N LYS A 56 -10.13 -3.48 1.35
CA LYS A 56 -10.21 -4.27 0.13
C LYS A 56 -9.26 -3.70 -0.90
N VAL A 57 -8.83 -4.52 -1.88
CA VAL A 57 -7.95 -4.04 -2.95
C VAL A 57 -8.58 -2.83 -3.66
N ASP A 58 -9.88 -2.88 -3.92
CA ASP A 58 -10.58 -1.77 -4.59
C ASP A 58 -10.48 -0.46 -3.82
N ASP A 59 -10.37 -0.52 -2.49
CA ASP A 59 -10.32 0.67 -1.64
C ASP A 59 -9.00 1.42 -1.77
N ILE A 60 -7.96 0.78 -2.26
CA ILE A 60 -6.63 1.40 -2.35
C ILE A 60 -6.31 1.96 -3.73
N PHE A 61 -7.24 1.85 -4.67
CA PHE A 61 -7.08 2.48 -5.99
C PHE A 61 -7.65 3.88 -5.99
N PHE A 62 -6.97 4.79 -6.71
CA PHE A 62 -7.58 6.06 -7.08
C PHE A 62 -8.48 5.86 -8.30
N ASP A 63 -9.57 6.55 -8.31
CA ASP A 63 -10.48 6.57 -9.45
C ASP A 63 -9.92 7.40 -10.60
#